data_88efe60b3ad298d378c6202bd7973d2e
#
_entry.id   88efe60b3ad298d378c6202bd7973d2e
#
_cell.length_a   1.000
_cell.length_b   1.000
_cell.length_c   1.000
_cell.angle_alpha   90.00
_cell.angle_beta   90.00
_cell.angle_gamma   90.00
#
_symmetry.space_group_name_H-M   'P 1'
#
loop_
_entity.id
_entity.type
_entity.pdbx_description
1 polymer ?
#
loop_
_entity_poly.entity_id
_entity_poly.type
_entity_poly.pdbx_seq_one_letter_code
_entity_poly.pdbx_strand_id
1 'polypeptide(L)'
;MEIIDIYDGKKNKTGKTIERSTKPKLGEYRLSIHIWITNSKGELLIQRRSANKKMFPNMWNETGGAASTGETSEMTCAREFEEELGVKPNMDKAELIGSIKRKYDYVDVWHIEQDIDLNDIKMQKDEVSEVKYVTISELKKIIEDKEFVPTIGPSLNMFLTYMDIIKE
;
A
#
# COMPACT_ATOMS: atom_id res chain seq x y z
N MET A 1 -2.33 -1.54 -21.52
CA MET A 1 -2.67 -0.15 -21.15
C MET A 1 -3.63 -0.22 -19.96
N GLU A 2 -3.22 0.31 -18.84
CA GLU A 2 -4.03 0.24 -17.62
C GLU A 2 -4.95 1.46 -17.52
N ILE A 3 -6.24 1.21 -17.31
CA ILE A 3 -7.27 2.23 -17.19
C ILE A 3 -7.69 2.32 -15.73
N ILE A 4 -7.87 3.54 -15.26
CA ILE A 4 -8.28 3.83 -13.88
C ILE A 4 -9.52 4.71 -13.83
N ASP A 5 -10.30 4.54 -12.77
CA ASP A 5 -11.46 5.40 -12.50
C ASP A 5 -11.03 6.72 -11.87
N ILE A 6 -11.77 7.77 -12.16
CA ILE A 6 -11.60 9.09 -11.56
C ILE A 6 -12.67 9.33 -10.50
N TYR A 7 -12.23 9.82 -9.37
CA TYR A 7 -13.04 10.20 -8.21
C TYR A 7 -13.12 11.72 -8.09
N ASP A 8 -14.20 12.22 -7.53
CA ASP A 8 -14.40 13.64 -7.23
C ASP A 8 -13.82 14.03 -5.85
N GLY A 9 -13.99 15.30 -5.46
CA GLY A 9 -13.50 15.80 -4.18
C GLY A 9 -14.21 15.24 -2.94
N LYS A 10 -15.28 14.47 -3.12
CA LYS A 10 -16.02 13.76 -2.07
C LYS A 10 -15.79 12.24 -2.11
N LYS A 11 -14.82 11.81 -2.91
CA LYS A 11 -14.46 10.39 -3.08
C LYS A 11 -15.58 9.55 -3.74
N ASN A 12 -16.37 10.16 -4.62
CA ASN A 12 -17.34 9.44 -5.43
C ASN A 12 -16.76 9.20 -6.83
N LYS A 13 -17.03 8.03 -7.40
CA LYS A 13 -16.69 7.77 -8.79
C LYS A 13 -17.48 8.71 -9.70
N THR A 14 -16.78 9.35 -10.65
CA THR A 14 -17.38 10.31 -11.57
C THR A 14 -17.94 9.66 -12.83
N GLY A 15 -17.58 8.41 -13.10
CA GLY A 15 -17.85 7.75 -14.37
C GLY A 15 -16.78 8.00 -15.43
N LYS A 16 -15.86 8.95 -15.18
CA LYS A 16 -14.73 9.21 -16.05
C LYS A 16 -13.62 8.20 -15.80
N THR A 17 -12.96 7.77 -16.85
CA THR A 17 -11.76 6.93 -16.78
C THR A 17 -10.60 7.60 -17.53
N ILE A 18 -9.38 7.33 -17.10
CA ILE A 18 -8.17 7.79 -17.79
C ILE A 18 -7.14 6.65 -17.82
N GLU A 19 -6.15 6.77 -18.69
CA GLU A 19 -4.97 5.92 -18.62
C GLU A 19 -4.18 6.23 -17.36
N ARG A 20 -3.65 5.21 -16.71
CA ARG A 20 -2.85 5.37 -15.48
C ARG A 20 -1.68 6.33 -15.65
N SER A 21 -1.07 6.36 -16.84
CA SER A 21 0.04 7.27 -17.17
C SER A 21 -0.38 8.74 -17.27
N THR A 22 -1.68 9.01 -17.43
CA THR A 22 -2.21 10.37 -17.57
C THR A 22 -2.35 11.03 -16.20
N LYS A 23 -1.88 12.26 -16.08
CA LYS A 23 -2.05 13.04 -14.85
C LYS A 23 -3.50 13.51 -14.72
N PRO A 24 -4.17 13.29 -13.58
CA PRO A 24 -5.49 13.84 -13.32
C PRO A 24 -5.47 15.37 -13.35
N LYS A 25 -6.60 15.97 -13.70
CA LYS A 25 -6.79 17.41 -13.61
C LYS A 25 -7.04 17.83 -12.16
N LEU A 26 -6.96 19.13 -11.90
CA LEU A 26 -7.30 19.67 -10.58
C LEU A 26 -8.78 19.33 -10.27
N GLY A 27 -9.02 18.79 -9.09
CA GLY A 27 -10.36 18.30 -8.69
C GLY A 27 -10.67 16.87 -9.12
N GLU A 28 -9.75 16.22 -9.79
CA GLU A 28 -9.84 14.81 -10.15
C GLU A 28 -8.85 13.99 -9.33
N TYR A 29 -9.29 12.82 -8.86
CA TYR A 29 -8.49 11.98 -7.96
C TYR A 29 -8.49 10.54 -8.42
N ARG A 30 -7.34 9.88 -8.27
CA ARG A 30 -7.19 8.43 -8.39
C ARG A 30 -7.48 7.77 -7.04
N LEU A 31 -7.60 6.46 -7.03
CA LEU A 31 -7.59 5.68 -5.80
C LEU A 31 -6.33 4.82 -5.76
N SER A 32 -5.58 4.96 -4.68
CA SER A 32 -4.43 4.11 -4.36
C SER A 32 -4.65 3.49 -2.99
N ILE A 33 -3.97 2.39 -2.71
CA ILE A 33 -4.04 1.74 -1.40
C ILE A 33 -2.64 1.52 -0.85
N HIS A 34 -2.53 1.59 0.48
CA HIS A 34 -1.38 1.13 1.25
C HIS A 34 -1.85 0.01 2.17
N ILE A 35 -1.12 -1.08 2.22
CA ILE A 35 -1.45 -2.24 3.06
C ILE A 35 -0.33 -2.43 4.07
N TRP A 36 -0.66 -2.28 5.35
CA TRP A 36 0.23 -2.61 6.45
C TRP A 36 -0.06 -4.05 6.86
N ILE A 37 0.93 -4.92 6.74
CA ILE A 37 0.80 -6.34 7.03
C ILE A 37 1.59 -6.64 8.30
N THR A 38 0.92 -7.17 9.31
CA THR A 38 1.56 -7.59 10.56
C THR A 38 1.42 -9.10 10.75
N ASN A 39 2.39 -9.68 11.45
CA ASN A 39 2.26 -11.06 11.91
C ASN A 39 1.76 -11.10 13.37
N SER A 40 1.60 -12.30 13.91
CA SER A 40 1.14 -12.50 15.30
C SER A 40 2.11 -11.97 16.36
N LYS A 41 3.37 -11.71 15.98
CA LYS A 41 4.37 -11.09 16.86
C LYS A 41 4.36 -9.57 16.81
N GLY A 42 3.50 -8.96 15.99
CA GLY A 42 3.45 -7.52 15.81
C GLY A 42 4.56 -6.95 14.90
N GLU A 43 5.26 -7.82 14.19
CA GLU A 43 6.25 -7.39 13.21
C GLU A 43 5.57 -7.03 11.89
N LEU A 44 6.14 -6.06 11.17
CA LEU A 44 5.62 -5.57 9.89
C LEU A 44 6.36 -6.20 8.72
N LEU A 45 5.61 -6.60 7.71
CA LEU A 45 6.19 -7.03 6.44
C LEU A 45 6.47 -5.81 5.57
N ILE A 46 7.71 -5.60 5.22
CA ILE A 46 8.10 -4.55 4.27
C ILE A 46 8.79 -5.16 3.06
N GLN A 47 8.73 -4.43 1.97
CA GLN A 47 9.30 -4.87 0.70
C GLN A 47 10.25 -3.83 0.14
N ARG A 48 11.27 -4.27 -0.56
CA ARG A 48 12.25 -3.40 -1.20
C ARG A 48 11.90 -3.26 -2.68
N ARG A 49 11.79 -2.03 -3.12
CA ARG A 49 11.52 -1.72 -4.52
C ARG A 49 12.68 -2.16 -5.41
N SER A 50 12.36 -2.74 -6.55
CA SER A 50 13.37 -3.14 -7.53
C SER A 50 14.23 -1.95 -7.96
N ALA A 51 15.49 -2.23 -8.30
CA ALA A 51 16.41 -1.25 -8.88
C ALA A 51 15.91 -0.66 -10.21
N ASN A 52 15.00 -1.35 -10.87
CA ASN A 52 14.44 -0.93 -12.17
C ASN A 52 13.25 0.04 -12.02
N LYS A 53 12.77 0.33 -10.82
CA LYS A 53 11.67 1.26 -10.59
C LYS A 53 12.12 2.69 -10.88
N LYS A 54 11.28 3.45 -11.57
CA LYS A 54 11.55 4.85 -11.91
C LYS A 54 11.58 5.76 -10.69
N MET A 55 10.67 5.49 -9.73
CA MET A 55 10.58 6.26 -8.49
C MET A 55 11.08 5.43 -7.33
N PHE A 56 11.97 6.02 -6.55
CA PHE A 56 12.51 5.43 -5.33
C PHE A 56 13.07 3.99 -5.49
N PRO A 57 13.96 3.74 -6.49
CA PRO A 57 14.56 2.41 -6.64
C PRO A 57 15.36 2.01 -5.38
N ASN A 58 15.37 0.73 -5.07
CA ASN A 58 16.10 0.13 -3.95
C ASN A 58 15.66 0.60 -2.55
N MET A 59 14.56 1.37 -2.45
CA MET A 59 14.04 1.79 -1.16
C MET A 59 12.99 0.82 -0.64
N TRP A 60 12.88 0.75 0.68
CA TRP A 60 11.84 -0.04 1.35
C TRP A 60 10.50 0.70 1.30
N ASN A 61 9.44 -0.05 1.22
CA ASN A 61 8.07 0.47 1.31
C ASN A 61 7.10 -0.62 1.82
N GLU A 62 5.88 -0.20 2.09
CA GLU A 62 4.77 -1.10 2.36
C GLU A 62 4.24 -1.71 1.06
N THR A 63 3.37 -2.71 1.18
CA THR A 63 2.63 -3.27 0.05
C THR A 63 1.53 -2.30 -0.39
N GLY A 64 1.30 -2.16 -1.68
CA GLY A 64 0.22 -1.29 -2.18
C GLY A 64 0.25 -1.09 -3.67
N GLY A 65 -0.69 -0.29 -4.15
CA GLY A 65 -0.79 0.03 -5.56
C GLY A 65 -2.03 0.85 -5.89
N ALA A 66 -2.26 1.07 -7.18
CA ALA A 66 -3.38 1.84 -7.68
C ALA A 66 -4.56 0.94 -8.06
N ALA A 67 -5.77 1.44 -7.83
CA ALA A 67 -6.99 0.76 -8.26
C ALA A 67 -7.12 0.84 -9.79
N SER A 68 -7.51 -0.28 -10.38
CA SER A 68 -7.89 -0.35 -11.79
C SER A 68 -9.38 -0.01 -11.94
N THR A 69 -9.80 0.29 -13.18
CA THR A 69 -11.21 0.59 -13.43
C THR A 69 -12.12 -0.56 -12.98
N GLY A 70 -13.23 -0.20 -12.37
CA GLY A 70 -14.22 -1.16 -11.85
C GLY A 70 -13.89 -1.75 -10.50
N GLU A 71 -12.71 -1.50 -9.94
CA GLU A 71 -12.34 -2.00 -8.63
C GLU A 71 -12.86 -1.11 -7.50
N THR A 72 -13.21 -1.76 -6.38
CA THR A 72 -13.37 -1.10 -5.09
C THR A 72 -12.03 -1.07 -4.36
N SER A 73 -11.95 -0.30 -3.28
CA SER A 73 -10.77 -0.29 -2.40
C SER A 73 -10.43 -1.70 -1.89
N GLU A 74 -11.42 -2.47 -1.44
CA GLU A 74 -11.23 -3.84 -0.96
C GLU A 74 -10.71 -4.78 -2.05
N MET A 75 -11.28 -4.70 -3.25
CA MET A 75 -10.83 -5.50 -4.40
C MET A 75 -9.38 -5.17 -4.74
N THR A 76 -9.03 -3.90 -4.73
CA THR A 76 -7.65 -3.45 -4.99
C THR A 76 -6.68 -3.97 -3.93
N CYS A 77 -7.10 -3.90 -2.65
CA CYS A 77 -6.31 -4.43 -1.54
C CYS A 77 -6.00 -5.92 -1.74
N ALA A 78 -7.01 -6.72 -2.02
CA ALA A 78 -6.84 -8.16 -2.23
C ALA A 78 -5.94 -8.46 -3.44
N ARG A 79 -6.15 -7.77 -4.55
CA ARG A 79 -5.38 -7.99 -5.77
C ARG A 79 -3.91 -7.60 -5.61
N GLU A 80 -3.64 -6.41 -5.09
CA GLU A 80 -2.25 -5.94 -4.92
C GLU A 80 -1.47 -6.81 -3.94
N PHE A 81 -2.09 -7.24 -2.85
CA PHE A 81 -1.47 -8.16 -1.90
C PHE A 81 -1.03 -9.45 -2.60
N GLU A 82 -1.93 -10.08 -3.35
CA GLU A 82 -1.63 -11.34 -4.04
C GLU A 82 -0.61 -11.15 -5.17
N GLU A 83 -0.73 -10.08 -5.95
CA GLU A 83 0.22 -9.80 -7.04
C GLU A 83 1.64 -9.55 -6.53
N GLU A 84 1.79 -8.76 -5.48
CA GLU A 84 3.11 -8.40 -4.99
C GLU A 84 3.77 -9.51 -4.17
N LEU A 85 3.00 -10.32 -3.47
CA LEU A 85 3.53 -11.33 -2.54
C LEU A 85 3.37 -12.77 -3.04
N GLY A 86 2.51 -13.02 -4.02
CA GLY A 86 2.22 -14.36 -4.49
C GLY A 86 1.50 -15.25 -3.48
N VAL A 87 0.93 -14.65 -2.45
CA VAL A 87 0.18 -15.31 -1.37
C VAL A 87 -1.21 -14.70 -1.30
N LYS A 88 -2.23 -15.51 -1.09
CA LYS A 88 -3.59 -15.00 -0.92
C LYS A 88 -3.74 -14.27 0.41
N PRO A 89 -4.35 -13.06 0.40
CA PRO A 89 -4.64 -12.36 1.65
C PRO A 89 -5.81 -13.03 2.40
N ASN A 90 -5.71 -13.03 3.72
CA ASN A 90 -6.84 -13.37 4.56
C ASN A 90 -7.71 -12.10 4.74
N MET A 91 -8.67 -11.91 3.85
CA MET A 91 -9.51 -10.71 3.85
C MET A 91 -10.46 -10.63 5.05
N ASP A 92 -10.69 -11.74 5.77
CA ASP A 92 -11.44 -11.73 7.04
C ASP A 92 -10.69 -10.94 8.12
N LYS A 93 -9.38 -10.79 7.97
CA LYS A 93 -8.52 -10.00 8.88
C LYS A 93 -8.16 -8.63 8.31
N ALA A 94 -8.71 -8.25 7.17
CA ALA A 94 -8.43 -6.96 6.56
C ALA A 94 -9.34 -5.87 7.13
N GLU A 95 -8.73 -4.76 7.52
CA GLU A 95 -9.47 -3.59 8.01
C GLU A 95 -9.03 -2.33 7.29
N LEU A 96 -10.00 -1.57 6.79
CA LEU A 96 -9.77 -0.22 6.28
C LEU A 96 -9.64 0.72 7.47
N ILE A 97 -8.45 1.24 7.72
CA ILE A 97 -8.19 2.08 8.89
C ILE A 97 -8.35 3.58 8.61
N GLY A 98 -8.37 3.98 7.37
CA GLY A 98 -8.63 5.36 7.01
C GLY A 98 -8.31 5.67 5.56
N SER A 99 -8.53 6.92 5.18
CA SER A 99 -8.27 7.42 3.83
C SER A 99 -7.56 8.77 3.92
N ILE A 100 -6.55 8.96 3.09
CA ILE A 100 -5.77 10.18 3.01
C ILE A 100 -6.06 10.84 1.67
N LYS A 101 -6.53 12.09 1.69
CA LYS A 101 -6.74 12.88 0.48
C LYS A 101 -5.46 13.65 0.15
N ARG A 102 -4.92 13.40 -1.03
CA ARG A 102 -3.77 14.15 -1.56
C ARG A 102 -4.23 15.01 -2.74
N LYS A 103 -3.29 15.65 -3.43
CA LYS A 103 -3.62 16.57 -4.51
C LYS A 103 -4.33 15.91 -5.69
N TYR A 104 -3.94 14.68 -6.02
CA TYR A 104 -4.45 13.97 -7.20
C TYR A 104 -4.90 12.53 -6.91
N ASP A 105 -4.91 12.13 -5.65
CA ASP A 105 -5.37 10.80 -5.28
C ASP A 105 -5.92 10.75 -3.87
N TYR A 106 -6.69 9.69 -3.63
CA TYR A 106 -6.99 9.20 -2.29
C TYR A 106 -6.12 7.99 -2.03
N VAL A 107 -5.58 7.89 -0.84
CA VAL A 107 -4.87 6.69 -0.40
C VAL A 107 -5.67 6.04 0.71
N ASP A 108 -6.25 4.90 0.41
CA ASP A 108 -6.92 4.08 1.43
C ASP A 108 -5.88 3.23 2.12
N VAL A 109 -5.86 3.30 3.45
CA VAL A 109 -4.87 2.62 4.28
C VAL A 109 -5.54 1.42 4.92
N TRP A 110 -5.01 0.24 4.61
CA TRP A 110 -5.50 -1.06 5.09
C TRP A 110 -4.52 -1.69 6.06
N HIS A 111 -5.03 -2.49 6.97
CA HIS A 111 -4.25 -3.36 7.83
C HIS A 111 -4.73 -4.80 7.67
N ILE A 112 -3.79 -5.73 7.51
CA ILE A 112 -4.06 -7.17 7.48
C ILE A 112 -3.11 -7.85 8.46
N GLU A 113 -3.66 -8.57 9.45
CA GLU A 113 -2.87 -9.44 10.29
C GLU A 113 -2.84 -10.84 9.69
N GLN A 114 -1.67 -11.29 9.30
CA GLN A 114 -1.50 -12.59 8.67
C GLN A 114 -0.06 -13.09 8.87
N ASP A 115 0.08 -14.29 9.38
CA ASP A 115 1.38 -14.95 9.46
C ASP A 115 1.72 -15.50 8.08
N ILE A 116 2.79 -14.99 7.49
CA ILE A 116 3.24 -15.40 6.16
C ILE A 116 4.66 -15.95 6.29
N ASP A 117 4.87 -17.18 5.84
CA ASP A 117 6.21 -17.73 5.71
C ASP A 117 6.91 -17.02 4.54
N LEU A 118 8.05 -16.40 4.79
CA LEU A 118 8.80 -15.70 3.77
C LEU A 118 9.19 -16.61 2.59
N ASN A 119 9.31 -17.92 2.83
CA ASN A 119 9.59 -18.91 1.78
C ASN A 119 8.42 -19.11 0.82
N ASP A 120 7.19 -18.77 1.23
CA ASP A 120 6.00 -18.87 0.39
C ASP A 120 5.80 -17.62 -0.49
N ILE A 121 6.52 -16.54 -0.22
CA ILE A 121 6.39 -15.30 -0.95
C ILE A 121 7.06 -15.44 -2.33
N LYS A 122 6.27 -15.13 -3.36
CA LYS A 122 6.72 -15.10 -4.75
C LYS A 122 6.70 -13.67 -5.26
N MET A 123 7.83 -13.00 -5.13
CA MET A 123 7.97 -11.61 -5.54
C MET A 123 7.90 -11.46 -7.06
N GLN A 124 7.24 -10.41 -7.52
CA GLN A 124 7.40 -9.93 -8.90
C GLN A 124 8.75 -9.21 -8.98
N LYS A 125 9.76 -9.86 -9.55
CA LYS A 125 11.16 -9.38 -9.56
C LYS A 125 11.35 -7.99 -10.15
N ASP A 126 10.49 -7.59 -11.10
CA ASP A 126 10.54 -6.26 -11.69
C ASP A 126 9.99 -5.18 -10.76
N GLU A 127 9.24 -5.56 -9.73
CA GLU A 127 8.60 -4.67 -8.77
C GLU A 127 9.30 -4.70 -7.41
N VAL A 128 9.61 -5.90 -6.93
CA VAL A 128 10.11 -6.16 -5.57
C VAL A 128 11.36 -7.02 -5.62
N SER A 129 12.44 -6.57 -4.97
CA SER A 129 13.71 -7.30 -4.91
C SER A 129 13.90 -8.10 -3.62
N GLU A 130 13.24 -7.71 -2.53
CA GLU A 130 13.40 -8.30 -1.22
C GLU A 130 12.17 -8.05 -0.35
N VAL A 131 11.85 -8.98 0.55
CA VAL A 131 10.85 -8.81 1.60
C VAL A 131 11.43 -9.24 2.94
N LYS A 132 11.02 -8.59 4.02
CA LYS A 132 11.40 -8.97 5.38
C LYS A 132 10.38 -8.50 6.40
N TYR A 133 10.35 -9.15 7.56
CA TYR A 133 9.66 -8.66 8.73
C TYR A 133 10.57 -7.73 9.54
N VAL A 134 10.02 -6.67 10.06
CA VAL A 134 10.72 -5.73 10.95
C VAL A 134 9.82 -5.36 12.12
N THR A 135 10.45 -5.06 13.25
CA THR A 135 9.75 -4.44 14.38
C THR A 135 9.44 -2.97 14.06
N ILE A 136 8.53 -2.35 14.80
CA ILE A 136 8.25 -0.92 14.67
C ILE A 136 9.53 -0.11 14.92
N SER A 137 10.34 -0.52 15.88
CA SER A 137 11.61 0.14 16.19
C SER A 137 12.60 0.07 15.01
N GLU A 138 12.72 -1.10 14.39
CA GLU A 138 13.56 -1.28 13.20
C GLU A 138 13.03 -0.46 12.02
N LEU A 139 11.70 -0.41 11.82
CA LEU A 139 11.08 0.41 10.78
C LEU A 139 11.42 1.89 10.96
N LYS A 140 11.31 2.40 12.19
CA LYS A 140 11.67 3.79 12.51
C LYS A 140 13.13 4.09 12.17
N LYS A 141 14.02 3.15 12.44
CA LYS A 141 15.44 3.27 12.10
C LYS A 141 15.67 3.33 10.59
N ILE A 142 14.99 2.48 9.83
CA ILE A 142 15.05 2.47 8.36
C ILE A 142 14.58 3.82 7.79
N ILE A 143 13.52 4.39 8.35
CA ILE A 143 13.00 5.70 7.96
C ILE A 143 14.00 6.81 8.30
N GLU A 144 14.56 6.78 9.49
CA GLU A 144 15.58 7.73 9.95
C GLU A 144 16.82 7.72 9.06
N ASP A 145 17.25 6.52 8.64
CA ASP A 145 18.38 6.33 7.73
C ASP A 145 18.04 6.68 6.26
N LYS A 146 16.82 7.14 5.99
CA LYS A 146 16.33 7.52 4.65
C LYS A 146 16.35 6.37 3.64
N GLU A 147 16.15 5.15 4.12
CA GLU A 147 16.07 3.94 3.31
C GLU A 147 14.62 3.52 3.00
N PHE A 148 13.66 4.24 3.53
CA PHE A 148 12.23 4.02 3.28
C PHE A 148 11.68 5.14 2.40
N VAL A 149 10.67 4.81 1.56
CA VAL A 149 10.03 5.78 0.66
C VAL A 149 9.55 7.00 1.47
N PRO A 150 9.97 8.24 1.10
CA PRO A 150 9.78 9.41 1.97
C PRO A 150 8.34 9.90 2.09
N THR A 151 7.44 9.44 1.22
CA THR A 151 6.02 9.83 1.24
C THR A 151 5.18 9.05 2.24
N ILE A 152 5.80 8.17 3.03
CA ILE A 152 5.09 7.24 3.93
C ILE A 152 4.46 7.91 5.15
N GLY A 153 4.94 9.09 5.55
CA GLY A 153 4.61 9.71 6.84
C GLY A 153 3.13 9.67 7.24
N PRO A 154 2.19 10.21 6.45
CA PRO A 154 0.77 10.21 6.82
C PRO A 154 0.18 8.80 6.99
N SER A 155 0.52 7.89 6.10
CA SER A 155 0.08 6.48 6.16
C SER A 155 0.64 5.76 7.39
N LEU A 156 1.93 5.96 7.66
CA LEU A 156 2.58 5.39 8.84
C LEU A 156 1.95 5.93 10.14
N ASN A 157 1.73 7.23 10.23
CA ASN A 157 1.12 7.85 11.41
C ASN A 157 -0.28 7.30 11.66
N MET A 158 -1.07 7.16 10.61
CA MET A 158 -2.41 6.57 10.69
C MET A 158 -2.34 5.12 11.20
N PHE A 159 -1.43 4.33 10.65
CA PHE A 159 -1.22 2.94 11.06
C PHE A 159 -0.77 2.83 12.51
N LEU A 160 0.20 3.62 12.95
CA LEU A 160 0.70 3.58 14.34
C LEU A 160 -0.39 3.98 15.34
N THR A 161 -1.19 5.00 15.00
CA THR A 161 -2.34 5.42 15.83
C THR A 161 -3.37 4.29 15.93
N TYR A 162 -3.69 3.66 14.82
CA TYR A 162 -4.59 2.51 14.78
C TYR A 162 -4.07 1.37 15.67
N MET A 163 -2.79 1.03 15.58
CA MET A 163 -2.19 -0.04 16.38
C MET A 163 -2.22 0.27 17.88
N ASP A 164 -2.05 1.51 18.27
CA ASP A 164 -2.15 1.93 19.66
C ASP A 164 -3.60 1.78 20.19
N ILE A 165 -4.59 2.12 19.38
CA ILE A 165 -6.01 1.97 19.73
C ILE A 165 -6.38 0.51 19.94
N ILE A 166 -6.00 -0.39 19.04
CA ILE A 166 -6.40 -1.80 19.13
C ILE A 166 -5.67 -2.57 20.25
N LYS A 167 -4.58 -2.03 20.78
CA LYS A 167 -3.86 -2.62 21.93
C LYS A 167 -4.50 -2.28 23.28
N GLU A 168 -5.35 -1.27 23.32
CA GLU A 168 -6.12 -0.88 24.49
C GLU A 168 -7.37 -1.76 24.63
#